data_7253c557ce5e5b1ddde90fd4069e0c09
#
_entry.id   7253c557ce5e5b1ddde90fd4069e0c09
#
_cell.length_a   1.000
_cell.length_b   1.000
_cell.length_c   1.000
_cell.angle_alpha   90.00
_cell.angle_beta   90.00
_cell.angle_gamma   90.00
#
_symmetry.space_group_name_H-M   'P 1'
#
loop_
_entity.id
_entity.type
_entity.pdbx_description
1 polymer ?
#
loop_
_entity_poly.entity_id
_entity_poly.type
_entity_poly.pdbx_seq_one_letter_code
_entity_poly.pdbx_strand_id
1 'polypeptide(L)'
;NTEVQIRPRSGLAAKNNISVLNTPGTIDSDYRGELKVILYNHGSEEFIVNNEDRIAQMVLVPIIKTTFEEVESLPLSIRGEGGFGSTGK
;
A
#
# COMPACT_ATOMS: atom_id res chain seq x y z
N ASN A 1 -1.51 -7.58 -16.54
CA ASN A 1 -1.31 -8.53 -15.42
C ASN A 1 -0.32 -8.03 -14.39
N THR A 2 -0.02 -6.76 -14.43
CA THR A 2 0.84 -6.12 -13.44
C THR A 2 0.27 -4.79 -13.02
N GLU A 3 0.73 -4.32 -11.88
CA GLU A 3 0.48 -2.96 -11.41
C GLU A 3 1.75 -2.44 -10.77
N VAL A 4 1.84 -1.12 -10.63
CA VAL A 4 2.89 -0.49 -9.84
C VAL A 4 2.27 -0.04 -8.53
N GLN A 5 3.00 -0.26 -7.43
CA GLN A 5 2.59 0.23 -6.13
C GLN A 5 3.56 1.31 -5.65
N ILE A 6 3.00 2.43 -5.21
CA ILE A 6 3.77 3.50 -4.58
C ILE A 6 3.78 3.24 -3.08
N ARG A 7 4.97 3.10 -2.52
CA ARG A 7 5.18 2.77 -1.11
C ARG A 7 6.08 3.79 -0.45
N PRO A 8 5.99 3.95 0.89
CA PRO A 8 6.88 4.86 1.60
C PRO A 8 8.34 4.40 1.57
N ARG A 9 9.24 5.32 1.79
CA ARG A 9 10.65 5.01 2.04
C ARG A 9 10.84 4.86 3.54
N SER A 10 11.46 3.75 3.95
CA SER A 10 11.63 3.45 5.38
C SER A 10 12.42 4.52 6.11
N GLY A 11 13.44 5.09 5.47
CA GLY A 11 14.25 6.15 6.08
C GLY A 11 13.44 7.41 6.38
N LEU A 12 12.59 7.83 5.45
CA LEU A 12 11.73 9.00 5.67
C LEU A 12 10.68 8.71 6.74
N ALA A 13 10.13 7.51 6.76
CA ALA A 13 9.18 7.12 7.78
C ALA A 13 9.82 7.14 9.17
N ALA A 14 10.98 6.53 9.32
CA ALA A 14 11.63 6.37 10.61
C ALA A 14 12.22 7.68 11.14
N LYS A 15 12.81 8.50 10.27
CA LYS A 15 13.54 9.70 10.69
C LYS A 15 12.70 10.97 10.64
N ASN A 16 11.77 11.06 9.70
CA ASN A 16 11.04 12.28 9.43
C ASN A 16 9.53 12.13 9.61
N ASN A 17 9.05 10.95 9.98
CA ASN A 17 7.62 10.67 10.16
C ASN A 17 6.79 10.93 8.90
N ILE A 18 7.37 10.65 7.73
CA ILE A 18 6.71 10.84 6.45
C ILE A 18 6.18 9.51 5.93
N SER A 19 4.94 9.50 5.52
CA SER A 19 4.33 8.32 4.89
C SER A 19 3.71 8.69 3.56
N VAL A 20 3.36 7.68 2.78
CA VAL A 20 2.48 7.82 1.62
C VAL A 20 1.06 7.54 2.13
N LEU A 21 0.20 8.55 2.05
CA LEU A 21 -1.11 8.50 2.72
C LEU A 21 -1.96 7.30 2.31
N ASN A 22 -1.95 6.97 1.03
CA ASN A 22 -2.76 5.87 0.48
C ASN A 22 -1.94 4.60 0.23
N THR A 23 -0.86 4.40 0.97
CA THR A 23 0.02 3.24 0.74
C THR A 23 -0.72 1.91 0.93
N PRO A 24 -0.51 0.92 0.06
CA PRO A 24 0.20 1.03 -1.20
C PRO A 24 -0.64 1.72 -2.26
N GLY A 25 -0.11 2.80 -2.83
CA GLY A 25 -0.81 3.51 -3.90
C GLY A 25 -0.73 2.74 -5.20
N THR A 26 -1.86 2.36 -5.74
CA THR A 26 -1.91 1.51 -6.93
C THR A 26 -1.93 2.33 -8.20
N ILE A 27 -1.06 1.95 -9.13
CA ILE A 27 -1.06 2.50 -10.48
C ILE A 27 -1.34 1.35 -11.44
N ASP A 28 -2.49 1.40 -12.07
CA ASP A 28 -2.92 0.35 -13.00
C ASP A 28 -2.11 0.40 -14.29
N SER A 29 -2.00 -0.75 -14.95
CA SER A 29 -1.19 -0.87 -16.17
C SER A 29 -1.72 -0.01 -17.32
N ASP A 30 -3.00 0.35 -17.30
CA ASP A 30 -3.62 1.18 -18.34
C ASP A 30 -3.65 2.67 -17.99
N TYR A 31 -3.11 3.06 -16.84
CA TYR A 31 -3.04 4.47 -16.46
C TYR A 31 -2.05 5.23 -17.32
N ARG A 32 -2.44 6.39 -17.82
CA ARG A 32 -1.61 7.25 -18.66
C ARG A 32 -1.48 8.67 -18.14
N GLY A 33 -1.96 8.90 -16.92
CA GLY A 33 -1.86 10.22 -16.31
C GLY A 33 -0.53 10.45 -15.61
N GLU A 34 -0.39 11.61 -14.99
CA GLU A 34 0.78 11.96 -14.22
C GLU A 34 0.88 11.10 -12.96
N LEU A 35 2.09 10.64 -12.64
CA LEU A 35 2.35 9.94 -11.38
C LEU A 35 2.45 10.97 -10.26
N LYS A 36 1.63 10.78 -9.24
CA LYS A 36 1.58 11.67 -8.07
C LYS A 36 1.75 10.85 -6.81
N VAL A 37 2.46 11.41 -5.85
CA VAL A 37 2.66 10.80 -4.55
C VAL A 37 1.98 11.68 -3.50
N ILE A 38 1.11 11.07 -2.70
CA ILE A 38 0.42 11.78 -1.63
C ILE A 38 1.20 11.54 -0.35
N LEU A 39 1.95 12.55 0.08
CA LEU A 39 2.74 12.45 1.31
C LEU A 39 1.95 12.95 2.49
N TYR A 40 2.18 12.35 3.64
CA TYR A 40 1.62 12.78 4.90
C TYR A 40 2.75 12.95 5.93
N ASN A 41 2.81 14.09 6.55
CA ASN A 41 3.76 14.36 7.63
C ASN A 41 3.07 14.13 8.97
N HIS A 42 3.44 13.06 9.65
CA HIS A 42 2.88 12.69 10.95
C HIS A 42 3.59 13.38 12.11
N GLY A 43 4.69 14.06 11.84
CA GLY A 43 5.48 14.72 12.86
C GLY A 43 5.07 16.16 13.08
N SER A 44 5.79 16.82 13.98
CA SER A 44 5.59 18.23 14.29
C SER A 44 6.59 19.15 13.60
N GLU A 45 7.60 18.58 12.95
CA GLU A 45 8.62 19.36 12.25
C GLU A 45 8.28 19.47 10.78
N GLU A 46 8.60 20.62 10.20
CA GLU A 46 8.44 20.85 8.77
C GLU A 46 9.34 19.89 7.99
N PHE A 47 8.81 19.35 6.91
CA PHE A 47 9.58 18.52 5.99
C PHE A 47 9.58 19.19 4.62
N ILE A 48 10.77 19.52 4.12
CA ILE A 48 10.93 20.20 2.85
C ILE A 48 11.26 19.19 1.76
N VAL A 49 10.49 19.21 0.68
CA VAL A 49 10.74 18.41 -0.51
C VAL A 49 11.36 19.30 -1.58
N ASN A 50 12.57 18.97 -1.97
CA ASN A 50 13.25 19.66 -3.05
C ASN A 50 13.12 18.87 -4.33
N ASN A 51 13.35 19.53 -5.45
CA ASN A 51 13.35 18.86 -6.75
C ASN A 51 14.36 17.70 -6.73
N GLU A 52 13.99 16.59 -7.33
CA GLU A 52 14.80 15.35 -7.42
C GLU A 52 14.96 14.59 -6.11
N ASP A 53 14.34 15.01 -5.02
CA ASP A 53 14.35 14.25 -3.78
C ASP A 53 13.62 12.91 -3.96
N ARG A 54 14.14 11.89 -3.32
CA ARG A 54 13.52 10.57 -3.29
C ARG A 54 12.47 10.54 -2.18
N ILE A 55 11.21 10.57 -2.56
CA ILE A 55 10.10 10.69 -1.58
C ILE A 55 9.28 9.42 -1.40
N ALA A 56 9.45 8.46 -2.31
CA ALA A 56 8.69 7.21 -2.30
C ALA A 56 9.45 6.18 -3.12
N GLN A 57 8.91 4.99 -3.19
CA GLN A 57 9.46 3.95 -4.07
C GLN A 57 8.34 3.29 -4.85
N MET A 58 8.67 2.82 -6.04
CA MET A 58 7.75 2.11 -6.90
C MET A 58 8.13 0.63 -6.94
N VAL A 59 7.14 -0.22 -6.82
CA VAL A 59 7.33 -1.67 -6.89
C VAL A 59 6.41 -2.21 -7.97
N LEU A 60 6.98 -2.92 -8.95
CA LEU A 60 6.19 -3.59 -9.96
C LEU A 60 5.71 -4.92 -9.41
N VAL A 61 4.40 -5.14 -9.44
CA VAL A 61 3.77 -6.27 -8.79
C VAL A 61 2.91 -7.01 -9.80
N PRO A 62 3.05 -8.33 -9.93
CA PRO A 62 2.13 -9.12 -10.73
C PRO A 62 0.79 -9.20 -10.02
N ILE A 63 -0.29 -9.18 -10.79
CA ILE A 63 -1.65 -9.32 -10.26
C ILE A 63 -2.32 -10.55 -10.84
N ILE A 64 -3.17 -11.13 -10.02
CA ILE A 64 -3.98 -12.28 -10.40
C ILE A 64 -5.42 -11.81 -10.44
N LYS A 65 -6.06 -11.97 -11.60
CA LYS A 65 -7.48 -11.64 -11.72
C LYS A 65 -8.30 -12.65 -10.94
N THR A 66 -9.21 -12.14 -10.14
CA THR A 66 -10.09 -12.98 -9.34
C THR A 66 -11.54 -12.68 -9.70
N THR A 67 -12.38 -13.67 -9.50
CA THR A 67 -13.83 -13.52 -9.60
C THR A 67 -14.44 -13.90 -8.27
N PHE A 68 -15.52 -13.23 -7.91
CA PHE A 68 -16.23 -13.54 -6.67
C PHE A 68 -17.42 -14.43 -7.00
N GLU A 69 -17.62 -15.44 -6.18
CA GLU A 69 -18.77 -16.30 -6.26
C GLU A 69 -19.60 -16.11 -5.00
N GLU A 70 -20.84 -15.69 -5.18
CA GLU A 70 -21.77 -15.56 -4.06
C GLU A 70 -22.27 -16.92 -3.67
N VAL A 71 -22.16 -17.26 -2.39
CA VAL A 71 -22.59 -18.55 -1.86
C VAL A 71 -23.42 -18.33 -0.60
N GLU A 72 -24.27 -19.30 -0.27
CA GLU A 72 -25.11 -19.22 0.93
C GLU A 72 -24.29 -19.52 2.20
N SER A 73 -23.26 -20.33 2.08
CA SER A 73 -22.37 -20.64 3.19
C SER A 73 -20.96 -20.87 2.68
N LEU A 74 -19.98 -20.57 3.53
CA LEU A 74 -18.58 -20.78 3.20
C LEU A 74 -18.13 -22.20 3.54
N PRO A 75 -17.18 -22.77 2.77
CA PRO A 75 -16.64 -24.07 3.10
C PRO A 75 -15.92 -24.03 4.43
N LEU A 76 -15.88 -25.18 5.11
CA LEU A 76 -15.19 -25.30 6.39
C LEU A 76 -13.68 -25.25 6.19
N SER A 77 -12.99 -24.70 7.20
CA SER A 77 -11.54 -24.72 7.25
C SER A 77 -11.10 -24.94 8.71
N ILE A 78 -9.86 -25.34 8.90
CA ILE A 78 -9.33 -25.55 10.25
C ILE A 78 -9.35 -24.24 11.04
N ARG A 79 -9.03 -23.12 10.39
CA ARG A 79 -9.05 -21.81 11.04
C ARG A 79 -10.47 -21.35 11.38
N GLY A 80 -11.45 -21.70 10.53
CA GLY A 80 -12.83 -21.27 10.70
C GLY A 80 -12.94 -19.74 10.71
N GLU A 81 -13.64 -19.22 11.70
CA GLU A 81 -13.88 -17.77 11.82
C GLU A 81 -12.77 -17.03 12.56
N GLY A 82 -11.69 -17.69 12.91
CA GLY A 82 -10.61 -17.08 13.66
C GLY A 82 -9.96 -15.91 12.94
N GLY A 83 -9.90 -14.78 13.61
CA GLY A 83 -9.27 -13.56 13.09
C GLY A 83 -8.77 -12.72 14.26
N PHE A 84 -8.25 -11.55 13.97
CA PHE A 84 -7.84 -10.55 14.96
C PHE A 84 -7.17 -11.14 16.21
N GLY A 85 -6.03 -11.83 16.03
CA GLY A 85 -5.29 -12.37 17.15
C GLY A 85 -5.68 -13.80 17.54
N SER A 86 -6.43 -14.51 16.70
CA SER A 86 -6.84 -15.87 16.97
C SER A 86 -5.65 -16.83 17.12
N THR A 87 -4.48 -16.47 16.60
CA THR A 87 -3.26 -17.27 16.73
C THR A 87 -2.47 -16.94 17.99
N GLY A 88 -3.01 -16.13 18.86
CA GLY A 88 -2.37 -15.69 20.09
C GLY A 88 -1.57 -14.42 19.88
N LYS A 89 -1.72 -13.46 20.74
CA LYS A 89 -0.90 -12.26 20.76
C LYS A 89 -0.92 -11.42 19.48
#